data_a019e18bc5d8ffef3150cfe08ef6351c
#
_entry.id   a019e18bc5d8ffef3150cfe08ef6351c
#
_cell.length_a   1.000
_cell.length_b   1.000
_cell.length_c   1.000
_cell.angle_alpha   90.00
_cell.angle_beta   90.00
_cell.angle_gamma   90.00
#
_symmetry.space_group_name_H-M   'P 1'
#
loop_
_entity.id
_entity.type
_entity.pdbx_description
1 polymer ?
#
loop_
_entity_poly.entity_id
_entity_poly.type
_entity_poly.pdbx_seq_one_letter_code
_entity_poly.pdbx_strand_id
1 'polypeptide(L)'
;MTQPLALADPARVITIARAWLGTPYHDQASLRGVGCDCLGLARGIWRDVVGPEPFPIPPYSRDWGETGSREVLAEGARAMMIEVEPAAAGPGALVLFRMRPRAIAKHVGILIGRESFLHAYERLGVIEEPLTPSWRRRIAFAFLFPQR
;
A
#
# COMPACT_ATOMS: atom_id res chain seq x y z
N MET A 1 -17.48 6.38 25.32
CA MET A 1 -16.10 5.92 25.11
C MET A 1 -15.95 5.26 23.76
N THR A 2 -15.01 5.74 22.99
CA THR A 2 -14.68 5.13 21.70
C THR A 2 -13.77 3.94 21.95
N GLN A 3 -14.16 2.77 21.46
CA GLN A 3 -13.26 1.62 21.49
C GLN A 3 -12.20 1.78 20.41
N PRO A 4 -10.96 1.34 20.67
CA PRO A 4 -9.94 1.36 19.63
C PRO A 4 -10.35 0.45 18.48
N LEU A 5 -10.00 0.85 17.24
CA LEU A 5 -10.26 0.04 16.07
C LEU A 5 -9.51 -1.28 16.19
N ALA A 6 -10.23 -2.39 15.99
CA ALA A 6 -9.59 -3.69 15.94
C ALA A 6 -8.78 -3.79 14.64
N LEU A 7 -7.61 -4.41 14.73
CA LEU A 7 -6.71 -4.60 13.60
C LEU A 7 -7.04 -5.89 12.86
N ALA A 8 -6.88 -5.86 11.53
CA ALA A 8 -6.97 -7.07 10.74
C ALA A 8 -5.80 -8.01 11.10
N ASP A 9 -6.05 -9.31 11.04
CA ASP A 9 -5.01 -10.31 11.26
C ASP A 9 -3.91 -10.15 10.20
N PRO A 10 -2.66 -9.90 10.60
CA PRO A 10 -1.56 -9.78 9.63
C PRO A 10 -1.43 -10.97 8.69
N ALA A 11 -1.62 -12.18 9.20
CA ALA A 11 -1.54 -13.39 8.37
C ALA A 11 -2.60 -13.40 7.27
N ARG A 12 -3.80 -12.90 7.59
CA ARG A 12 -4.88 -12.79 6.61
C ARG A 12 -4.56 -11.74 5.55
N VAL A 13 -4.01 -10.59 5.96
CA VAL A 13 -3.59 -9.54 5.03
C VAL A 13 -2.55 -10.09 4.06
N ILE A 14 -1.55 -10.82 4.57
CA ILE A 14 -0.48 -11.39 3.76
C ILE A 14 -1.04 -12.40 2.75
N THR A 15 -1.93 -13.28 3.19
CA THR A 15 -2.56 -14.28 2.30
C THR A 15 -3.32 -13.58 1.17
N ILE A 16 -4.09 -12.56 1.50
CA ILE A 16 -4.83 -11.78 0.52
C ILE A 16 -3.89 -11.08 -0.45
N ALA A 17 -2.84 -10.44 0.08
CA ALA A 17 -1.87 -9.73 -0.75
C ALA A 17 -1.18 -10.69 -1.73
N ARG A 18 -0.78 -11.87 -1.26
CA ARG A 18 -0.12 -12.87 -2.11
C ARG A 18 -1.00 -13.39 -3.25
N ALA A 19 -2.31 -13.33 -3.10
CA ALA A 19 -3.22 -13.72 -4.16
C ALA A 19 -3.14 -12.76 -5.37
N TRP A 20 -2.54 -11.59 -5.19
CA TRP A 20 -2.34 -10.62 -6.28
C TRP A 20 -1.04 -10.83 -7.04
N LEU A 21 -0.15 -11.72 -6.59
CA LEU A 21 1.11 -12.00 -7.28
C LEU A 21 0.85 -12.37 -8.75
N GLY A 22 1.64 -11.76 -9.64
CA GLY A 22 1.50 -11.99 -11.07
C GLY A 22 0.46 -11.12 -11.76
N THR A 23 -0.32 -10.32 -11.02
CA THR A 23 -1.25 -9.39 -11.65
C THR A 23 -0.45 -8.38 -12.48
N PRO A 24 -0.77 -8.20 -13.79
CA PRO A 24 -0.04 -7.26 -14.64
C PRO A 24 -0.18 -5.81 -14.17
N TYR A 25 0.83 -5.00 -14.44
CA TYR A 25 0.75 -3.57 -14.14
C TYR A 25 -0.14 -2.87 -15.16
N HIS A 26 -1.07 -2.07 -14.67
CA HIS A 26 -1.96 -1.28 -15.51
C HIS A 26 -2.38 -0.03 -14.77
N ASP A 27 -2.14 1.15 -15.35
CA ASP A 27 -2.46 2.43 -14.71
C ASP A 27 -3.92 2.48 -14.27
N GLN A 28 -4.15 2.88 -13.01
CA GLN A 28 -5.46 3.11 -12.40
C GLN A 28 -6.33 1.86 -12.26
N ALA A 29 -5.85 0.70 -12.68
CA ALA A 29 -6.60 -0.55 -12.57
C ALA A 29 -6.49 -1.13 -11.16
N SER A 30 -7.50 -1.88 -10.77
CA SER A 30 -7.55 -2.56 -9.47
C SER A 30 -8.39 -3.82 -9.58
N LEU A 31 -7.93 -4.77 -10.40
CA LEU A 31 -8.62 -6.05 -10.62
C LEU A 31 -7.62 -7.19 -10.58
N ARG A 32 -7.73 -8.03 -9.55
CA ARG A 32 -6.80 -9.13 -9.32
C ARG A 32 -6.69 -10.03 -10.55
N GLY A 33 -5.46 -10.33 -10.94
CA GLY A 33 -5.16 -11.19 -12.08
C GLY A 33 -5.29 -10.51 -13.43
N VAL A 34 -5.92 -9.36 -13.50
CA VAL A 34 -6.17 -8.64 -14.77
C VAL A 34 -5.29 -7.42 -14.88
N GLY A 35 -5.23 -6.59 -13.87
CA GLY A 35 -4.38 -5.41 -13.88
C GLY A 35 -4.51 -4.57 -12.61
N CYS A 36 -3.39 -3.98 -12.20
CA CYS A 36 -3.39 -2.99 -11.12
C CYS A 36 -2.11 -2.16 -11.18
N ASP A 37 -2.18 -0.93 -10.67
CA ASP A 37 -0.99 -0.17 -10.31
C ASP A 37 -0.79 -0.28 -8.80
N CYS A 38 0.16 0.47 -8.23
CA CYS A 38 0.46 0.33 -6.81
C CYS A 38 -0.72 0.75 -5.93
N LEU A 39 -1.41 1.82 -6.28
CA LEU A 39 -2.59 2.25 -5.55
C LEU A 39 -3.75 1.25 -5.77
N GLY A 40 -3.90 0.74 -6.99
CA GLY A 40 -4.91 -0.28 -7.31
C GLY A 40 -4.72 -1.56 -6.52
N LEU A 41 -3.47 -1.96 -6.29
CA LEU A 41 -3.15 -3.10 -5.44
C LEU A 41 -3.64 -2.84 -4.01
N ALA A 42 -3.32 -1.69 -3.45
CA ALA A 42 -3.75 -1.32 -2.11
C ALA A 42 -5.28 -1.28 -1.99
N ARG A 43 -5.95 -0.71 -2.99
CA ARG A 43 -7.42 -0.66 -3.03
C ARG A 43 -8.04 -2.05 -3.07
N GLY A 44 -7.46 -2.93 -3.87
CA GLY A 44 -7.94 -4.31 -3.97
C GLY A 44 -7.77 -5.09 -2.68
N ILE A 45 -6.62 -4.94 -2.05
CA ILE A 45 -6.37 -5.57 -0.75
C ILE A 45 -7.35 -5.03 0.29
N TRP A 46 -7.58 -3.72 0.30
CA TRP A 46 -8.57 -3.13 1.19
C TRP A 46 -9.94 -3.79 1.01
N ARG A 47 -10.43 -3.92 -0.23
CA ARG A 47 -11.74 -4.53 -0.48
C ARG A 47 -11.83 -5.95 0.06
N ASP A 48 -10.74 -6.71 -0.05
CA ASP A 48 -10.72 -8.11 0.39
C ASP A 48 -10.52 -8.25 1.90
N VAL A 49 -9.80 -7.33 2.54
CA VAL A 49 -9.52 -7.37 3.98
C VAL A 49 -10.63 -6.70 4.77
N VAL A 50 -11.04 -5.50 4.35
CA VAL A 50 -11.92 -4.64 5.14
C VAL A 50 -13.33 -4.63 4.59
N GLY A 51 -13.50 -4.32 3.31
CA GLY A 51 -14.80 -4.20 2.69
C GLY A 51 -14.83 -3.10 1.64
N PRO A 52 -16.01 -2.59 1.29
CA PRO A 52 -16.11 -1.54 0.27
C PRO A 52 -15.19 -0.36 0.55
N GLU A 53 -14.65 0.23 -0.50
CA GLU A 53 -13.83 1.43 -0.37
C GLU A 53 -14.68 2.56 0.20
N PRO A 54 -14.15 3.30 1.21
CA PRO A 54 -14.97 4.30 1.91
C PRO A 54 -15.32 5.52 1.05
N PHE A 55 -14.52 5.81 0.02
CA PHE A 55 -14.78 6.89 -0.92
C PHE A 55 -14.16 6.58 -2.27
N PRO A 56 -14.70 7.15 -3.37
CA PRO A 56 -14.15 6.90 -4.70
C PRO A 56 -12.81 7.61 -4.86
N ILE A 57 -11.94 6.99 -5.68
CA ILE A 57 -10.67 7.59 -6.05
C ILE A 57 -10.86 8.26 -7.41
N PRO A 58 -10.64 9.59 -7.52
CA PRO A 58 -10.73 10.25 -8.82
C PRO A 58 -9.63 9.77 -9.77
N PRO A 59 -9.84 9.90 -11.09
CA PRO A 59 -8.79 9.56 -12.04
C PRO A 59 -7.50 10.33 -11.74
N TYR A 60 -6.36 9.67 -11.94
CA TYR A 60 -5.05 10.26 -11.69
C TYR A 60 -4.09 9.84 -12.80
N SER A 61 -3.06 10.66 -13.03
CA SER A 61 -2.00 10.33 -13.96
C SER A 61 -0.81 9.73 -13.21
N ARG A 62 0.19 9.23 -13.95
CA ARG A 62 1.39 8.66 -13.35
C ARG A 62 2.17 9.68 -12.51
N ASP A 63 2.11 10.94 -12.90
CA ASP A 63 2.86 12.02 -12.27
C ASP A 63 2.02 12.84 -11.29
N TRP A 64 0.87 12.31 -10.87
CA TRP A 64 0.02 13.01 -9.92
C TRP A 64 0.79 13.33 -8.64
N GLY A 65 0.60 14.54 -8.13
CA GLY A 65 1.23 14.97 -6.89
C GLY A 65 2.71 15.31 -6.98
N GLU A 66 3.36 15.14 -8.14
CA GLU A 66 4.80 15.42 -8.25
C GLU A 66 5.16 16.88 -8.09
N THR A 67 4.25 17.79 -8.42
CA THR A 67 4.46 19.20 -8.28
C THR A 67 3.99 19.74 -6.93
N GLY A 68 3.31 18.93 -6.14
CA GLY A 68 2.78 19.34 -4.84
C GLY A 68 3.71 18.95 -3.71
N SER A 69 3.54 19.61 -2.56
CA SER A 69 4.27 19.29 -1.33
C SER A 69 3.41 18.51 -0.33
N ARG A 70 2.10 18.39 -0.59
CA ARG A 70 1.20 17.65 0.31
C ARG A 70 1.36 16.16 0.11
N GLU A 71 1.45 15.45 1.22
CA GLU A 71 1.48 13.97 1.24
C GLU A 71 0.06 13.42 1.04
N VAL A 72 -0.46 13.56 -0.18
CA VAL A 72 -1.86 13.24 -0.49
C VAL A 72 -2.20 11.79 -0.19
N LEU A 73 -1.30 10.88 -0.54
CA LEU A 73 -1.54 9.45 -0.32
C LEU A 73 -1.53 9.11 1.18
N ALA A 74 -0.56 9.67 1.92
CA ALA A 74 -0.50 9.46 3.37
C ALA A 74 -1.73 10.05 4.07
N GLU A 75 -2.19 11.22 3.64
CA GLU A 75 -3.40 11.83 4.19
C GLU A 75 -4.62 10.93 3.96
N GLY A 76 -4.76 10.39 2.76
CA GLY A 76 -5.84 9.47 2.44
C GLY A 76 -5.78 8.18 3.27
N ALA A 77 -4.60 7.60 3.39
CA ALA A 77 -4.42 6.39 4.19
C ALA A 77 -4.72 6.66 5.67
N ARG A 78 -4.28 7.82 6.18
CA ARG A 78 -4.51 8.19 7.59
C ARG A 78 -5.99 8.30 7.91
N ALA A 79 -6.81 8.67 6.93
CA ALA A 79 -8.24 8.82 7.12
C ALA A 79 -8.97 7.47 7.28
N MET A 80 -8.35 6.36 6.84
CA MET A 80 -9.03 5.07 6.81
C MET A 80 -8.25 3.92 7.46
N MET A 81 -6.99 4.12 7.79
CA MET A 81 -6.12 3.09 8.36
C MET A 81 -5.48 3.60 9.64
N ILE A 82 -4.78 2.72 10.34
CA ILE A 82 -4.10 3.06 11.59
C ILE A 82 -2.63 3.30 11.32
N GLU A 83 -2.18 4.56 11.46
CA GLU A 83 -0.79 4.90 11.23
C GLU A 83 0.11 4.39 12.36
N VAL A 84 1.28 3.85 11.99
CA VAL A 84 2.31 3.44 12.93
C VAL A 84 3.65 3.99 12.46
N GLU A 85 4.62 4.04 13.37
CA GLU A 85 5.97 4.44 12.98
C GLU A 85 6.55 3.45 11.98
N PRO A 86 7.24 3.91 10.92
CA PRO A 86 7.85 3.01 9.94
C PRO A 86 8.75 1.95 10.58
N ALA A 87 9.53 2.32 11.60
CA ALA A 87 10.43 1.39 12.27
C ALA A 87 9.68 0.30 13.04
N ALA A 88 8.41 0.54 13.39
CA ALA A 88 7.58 -0.43 14.12
C ALA A 88 6.72 -1.29 13.18
N ALA A 89 6.75 -1.01 11.87
CA ALA A 89 5.93 -1.73 10.92
C ALA A 89 6.46 -3.15 10.72
N GLY A 90 5.56 -4.12 10.84
CA GLY A 90 5.86 -5.53 10.63
C GLY A 90 5.04 -6.11 9.48
N PRO A 91 5.12 -7.45 9.30
CA PRO A 91 4.35 -8.12 8.25
C PRO A 91 2.86 -7.80 8.32
N GLY A 92 2.26 -7.56 7.15
CA GLY A 92 0.86 -7.16 7.05
C GLY A 92 0.65 -5.66 6.99
N ALA A 93 1.70 -4.86 7.20
CA ALA A 93 1.60 -3.40 7.12
C ALA A 93 1.66 -2.93 5.66
N LEU A 94 0.86 -1.91 5.36
CA LEU A 94 0.97 -1.16 4.12
C LEU A 94 1.99 -0.06 4.34
N VAL A 95 2.96 0.06 3.45
CA VAL A 95 3.99 1.09 3.55
C VAL A 95 3.97 1.99 2.33
N LEU A 96 4.29 3.26 2.54
CA LEU A 96 4.43 4.23 1.48
C LEU A 96 5.91 4.57 1.33
N PHE A 97 6.42 4.40 0.13
CA PHE A 97 7.81 4.68 -0.20
C PHE A 97 7.95 6.06 -0.83
N ARG A 98 8.96 6.78 -0.38
CA ARG A 98 9.39 8.03 -1.01
C ARG A 98 10.50 7.69 -1.99
N MET A 99 10.22 7.74 -3.28
CA MET A 99 11.18 7.29 -4.30
C MET A 99 12.29 8.30 -4.55
N ARG A 100 12.06 9.58 -4.27
CA ARG A 100 13.05 10.65 -4.36
C ARG A 100 12.99 11.49 -3.09
N PRO A 101 14.14 12.00 -2.57
CA PRO A 101 14.17 12.69 -1.28
C PRO A 101 13.21 13.87 -1.13
N ARG A 102 12.95 14.59 -2.21
CA ARG A 102 12.08 15.78 -2.17
C ARG A 102 10.70 15.56 -2.75
N ALA A 103 10.39 14.33 -3.14
CA ALA A 103 9.09 14.01 -3.68
C ALA A 103 8.16 13.51 -2.58
N ILE A 104 6.85 13.60 -2.81
CA ILE A 104 5.89 12.99 -1.90
C ILE A 104 5.98 11.46 -1.99
N ALA A 105 5.52 10.77 -0.95
CA ALA A 105 5.49 9.31 -0.93
C ALA A 105 4.30 8.83 -1.75
N LYS A 106 4.56 8.24 -2.93
CA LYS A 106 3.53 7.80 -3.87
C LYS A 106 3.53 6.30 -4.13
N HIS A 107 4.62 5.61 -3.82
CA HIS A 107 4.71 4.18 -4.10
C HIS A 107 4.23 3.38 -2.91
N VAL A 108 3.43 2.35 -3.16
CA VAL A 108 2.79 1.55 -2.12
C VAL A 108 3.36 0.14 -2.14
N GLY A 109 3.60 -0.42 -0.96
CA GLY A 109 3.95 -1.83 -0.82
C GLY A 109 3.28 -2.44 0.40
N ILE A 110 3.30 -3.76 0.47
CA ILE A 110 2.80 -4.51 1.62
C ILE A 110 3.95 -5.33 2.17
N LEU A 111 4.25 -5.17 3.45
CA LEU A 111 5.25 -6.01 4.11
C LEU A 111 4.67 -7.42 4.29
N ILE A 112 5.34 -8.42 3.75
CA ILE A 112 4.87 -9.80 3.81
C ILE A 112 5.79 -10.71 4.62
N GLY A 113 6.92 -10.19 5.04
CA GLY A 113 7.87 -10.84 5.93
C GLY A 113 8.73 -9.80 6.58
N ARG A 114 9.69 -10.23 7.39
CA ARG A 114 10.64 -9.30 8.02
C ARG A 114 11.53 -8.62 7.01
N GLU A 115 11.84 -9.30 5.91
CA GLU A 115 12.82 -8.86 4.92
C GLU A 115 12.27 -8.89 3.50
N SER A 116 10.94 -8.92 3.34
CA SER A 116 10.35 -8.94 2.01
C SER A 116 9.06 -8.14 1.97
N PHE A 117 8.76 -7.62 0.79
CA PHE A 117 7.53 -6.87 0.56
C PHE A 117 6.99 -7.19 -0.83
N LEU A 118 5.74 -6.86 -1.02
CA LEU A 118 5.02 -7.10 -2.25
C LEU A 118 4.53 -5.76 -2.79
N HIS A 119 4.71 -5.52 -4.07
CA HIS A 119 4.24 -4.29 -4.69
C HIS A 119 3.95 -4.49 -6.19
N ALA A 120 3.15 -3.59 -6.75
CA ALA A 120 2.94 -3.54 -8.20
C ALA A 120 3.99 -2.59 -8.78
N TYR A 121 4.93 -3.15 -9.54
CA TYR A 121 6.02 -2.39 -10.12
C TYR A 121 5.84 -2.29 -11.63
N GLU A 122 6.05 -1.08 -12.15
CA GLU A 122 5.87 -0.83 -13.57
C GLU A 122 6.66 -1.84 -14.40
N ARG A 123 6.02 -2.39 -15.45
CA ARG A 123 6.56 -3.42 -16.35
C ARG A 123 6.66 -4.83 -15.76
N LEU A 124 6.69 -4.96 -14.45
CA LEU A 124 6.84 -6.27 -13.81
C LEU A 124 5.53 -6.81 -13.23
N GLY A 125 4.56 -5.92 -12.94
CA GLY A 125 3.35 -6.32 -12.26
C GLY A 125 3.57 -6.51 -10.78
N VAL A 126 2.71 -7.29 -10.14
CA VAL A 126 2.80 -7.55 -8.71
C VAL A 126 3.85 -8.61 -8.46
N ILE A 127 4.89 -8.21 -7.73
CA ILE A 127 6.04 -9.07 -7.41
C ILE A 127 6.37 -8.98 -5.93
N GLU A 128 7.05 -10.00 -5.44
CA GLU A 128 7.65 -10.02 -4.11
C GLU A 128 9.13 -9.69 -4.27
N GLU A 129 9.62 -8.77 -3.46
CA GLU A 129 11.04 -8.37 -3.49
C GLU A 129 11.63 -8.36 -2.09
N PRO A 130 12.96 -8.56 -1.98
CA PRO A 130 13.66 -8.34 -0.71
C PRO A 130 13.56 -6.88 -0.28
N LEU A 131 13.30 -6.66 0.99
CA LEU A 131 13.31 -5.32 1.58
C LEU A 131 14.75 -4.95 1.92
N THR A 132 15.51 -4.60 0.87
CA THR A 132 16.91 -4.22 1.00
C THR A 132 17.06 -2.96 1.85
N PRO A 133 18.29 -2.65 2.35
CA PRO A 133 18.50 -1.37 3.05
C PRO A 133 18.08 -0.16 2.22
N SER A 134 18.27 -0.21 0.91
CA SER A 134 17.84 0.88 0.02
C SER A 134 16.33 1.06 0.03
N TRP A 135 15.55 -0.03 -0.08
CA TRP A 135 14.09 0.04 -0.01
C TRP A 135 13.63 0.46 1.38
N ARG A 136 14.25 -0.12 2.43
CA ARG A 136 13.87 0.18 3.82
C ARG A 136 14.01 1.66 4.13
N ARG A 137 15.08 2.29 3.64
CA ARG A 137 15.30 3.73 3.85
C ARG A 137 14.24 4.61 3.17
N ARG A 138 13.56 4.09 2.15
CA ARG A 138 12.53 4.84 1.44
C ARG A 138 11.15 4.79 2.10
N ILE A 139 10.97 3.94 3.09
CA ILE A 139 9.68 3.89 3.80
C ILE A 139 9.48 5.19 4.57
N ALA A 140 8.49 5.97 4.13
CA ALA A 140 8.16 7.26 4.74
C ALA A 140 6.99 7.15 5.72
N PHE A 141 6.04 6.28 5.45
CA PHE A 141 4.84 6.09 6.26
C PHE A 141 4.45 4.61 6.29
N ALA A 142 3.80 4.21 7.37
CA ALA A 142 3.32 2.85 7.51
C ALA A 142 1.94 2.84 8.17
N PHE A 143 1.10 1.92 7.74
CA PHE A 143 -0.29 1.83 8.20
C PHE A 143 -0.70 0.37 8.39
N LEU A 144 -1.61 0.16 9.34
CA LEU A 144 -2.20 -1.15 9.56
C LEU A 144 -3.65 -1.13 9.06
N PHE A 145 -4.08 -2.26 8.49
CA PHE A 145 -5.46 -2.40 8.07
C PHE A 145 -6.37 -2.58 9.26
N PRO A 146 -7.50 -1.87 9.31
CA PRO A 146 -8.48 -2.14 10.36
C PRO A 146 -9.22 -3.43 10.04
N GLN A 147 -9.79 -4.01 11.08
CA GLN A 147 -10.69 -5.13 10.91
C GLN A 147 -12.07 -4.55 10.61
N ARG A 148 -12.43 -4.50 9.39
CA ARG A 148 -13.75 -4.13 8.94
C ARG A 148 -14.54 -3.12 9.79
#